data_4aa7be28e207b73721c643f60cf6442e
#
_entry.id   4aa7be28e207b73721c643f60cf6442e
#
_cell.length_a   1.000
_cell.length_b   1.000
_cell.length_c   1.000
_cell.angle_alpha   90.00
_cell.angle_beta   90.00
_cell.angle_gamma   90.00
#
_symmetry.space_group_name_H-M   'P 1'
#
loop_
_entity.id
_entity.type
_entity.pdbx_description
1 polymer ?
#
loop_
_entity_poly.entity_id
_entity_poly.type
_entity_poly.pdbx_seq_one_letter_code
_entity_poly.pdbx_strand_id
1 'polypeptide(L)'
;YHSILMEPWDGPAALLFSDGRYAGGMLDRNGLRPARYLITKNGMMVVASEVGVMDFEPDEIEEKGRLQPGKILLVDTEEGKIYYDGELKKQLAGAQFYRVWLANNRVELDELKSGRHVPHTVAGYDRMLRTFGYSREDIERIIAPMCIGSTEPVGSMGNDIPLAVLSEHPQLLFNYFRQQFAQVTNPPIDPLREDLVMSLTEYIGAVGSNILIPNEAHCKMVRLAHPILTNTQLDILCNIRYKGFKSVKLPMLFEVSQGCEGLKTALDRLCMQAEQSVADGVNYIILSDKDVDETHAPIPSLLAVSAVHHHLISAQKRVQTALVVETGEMREVMHAALLLGYGASAINPYMSFAILQDLVDRQEIQLNYEMARKNYIKALCKGLFKVMSKMGISTIRSYRGAKLFEAVGLST
;
A
#
# COMPACT_ATOMS: atom_id res chain seq x y z
N TYR A 1 1.40 -17.56 1.25
CA TYR A 1 -0.06 -17.51 1.24
C TYR A 1 -0.58 -16.41 2.17
N HIS A 2 -0.30 -16.45 3.46
CA HIS A 2 -0.84 -15.47 4.42
C HIS A 2 -0.43 -14.03 4.13
N SER A 3 0.74 -13.78 3.57
CA SER A 3 1.18 -12.43 3.16
C SER A 3 0.31 -11.77 2.07
N ILE A 4 -0.51 -12.56 1.37
CA ILE A 4 -1.52 -12.02 0.43
C ILE A 4 -2.73 -11.47 1.17
N LEU A 5 -3.05 -12.03 2.33
CA LEU A 5 -4.27 -11.72 3.09
C LEU A 5 -4.06 -10.67 4.16
N MET A 6 -2.89 -10.70 4.79
CA MET A 6 -2.57 -9.91 5.97
C MET A 6 -1.21 -9.26 5.83
N GLU A 7 -1.10 -8.04 6.31
CA GLU A 7 0.18 -7.35 6.49
C GLU A 7 1.02 -8.08 7.54
N PRO A 8 2.36 -8.02 7.43
CA PRO A 8 3.25 -8.52 8.45
C PRO A 8 3.13 -7.68 9.72
N TRP A 9 3.36 -8.30 10.85
CA TRP A 9 3.45 -7.61 12.13
C TRP A 9 4.74 -6.81 12.21
N ASP A 10 4.62 -5.52 12.50
CA ASP A 10 5.74 -4.62 12.72
C ASP A 10 5.70 -4.04 14.15
N GLY A 11 6.89 -3.86 14.74
CA GLY A 11 7.08 -3.26 16.06
C GLY A 11 7.29 -4.28 17.19
N PRO A 12 7.66 -3.79 18.39
CA PRO A 12 7.91 -4.60 19.57
C PRO A 12 6.64 -5.22 20.10
N ALA A 13 6.56 -6.56 20.13
CA ALA A 13 5.41 -7.26 20.67
C ALA A 13 5.77 -8.59 21.32
N ALA A 14 5.09 -8.90 22.40
CA ALA A 14 4.94 -10.24 22.92
C ALA A 14 3.45 -10.57 22.84
N LEU A 15 3.09 -11.50 21.98
CA LEU A 15 1.71 -11.91 21.74
C LEU A 15 1.43 -13.17 22.54
N LEU A 16 0.38 -13.15 23.33
CA LEU A 16 -0.20 -14.32 23.97
C LEU A 16 -1.62 -14.49 23.45
N PHE A 17 -2.01 -15.72 23.18
CA PHE A 17 -3.32 -16.05 22.64
C PHE A 17 -3.85 -17.38 23.16
N SER A 18 -5.15 -17.55 23.16
CA SER A 18 -5.83 -18.80 23.46
C SER A 18 -7.16 -18.86 22.70
N ASP A 19 -7.59 -20.08 22.34
CA ASP A 19 -8.91 -20.35 21.76
C ASP A 19 -9.76 -21.29 22.64
N GLY A 20 -9.29 -21.56 23.87
CA GLY A 20 -9.93 -22.46 24.83
C GLY A 20 -9.30 -23.86 24.88
N ARG A 21 -8.75 -24.36 23.79
CA ARG A 21 -7.95 -25.58 23.74
C ARG A 21 -6.46 -25.27 23.68
N TYR A 22 -6.08 -24.42 22.76
CA TYR A 22 -4.69 -23.99 22.59
C TYR A 22 -4.39 -22.75 23.40
N ALA A 23 -3.22 -22.70 24.00
CA ALA A 23 -2.65 -21.50 24.57
C ALA A 23 -1.23 -21.32 24.00
N GLY A 24 -0.91 -20.14 23.54
CA GLY A 24 0.39 -19.91 22.88
C GLY A 24 0.95 -18.53 23.07
N GLY A 25 2.24 -18.41 22.73
CA GLY A 25 2.96 -17.15 22.76
C GLY A 25 3.95 -17.03 21.63
N MET A 26 4.15 -15.80 21.15
CA MET A 26 5.10 -15.48 20.10
C MET A 26 5.71 -14.10 20.35
N LEU A 27 7.00 -13.95 20.06
CA LEU A 27 7.66 -12.65 20.02
C LEU A 27 7.72 -12.09 18.60
N ASP A 28 7.84 -10.77 18.52
CA ASP A 28 8.16 -10.07 17.29
C ASP A 28 9.47 -10.57 16.68
N ARG A 29 9.71 -10.23 15.41
CA ARG A 29 10.89 -10.66 14.65
C ARG A 29 12.22 -10.38 15.38
N ASN A 30 12.32 -9.25 16.07
CA ASN A 30 13.53 -8.83 16.76
C ASN A 30 13.57 -9.28 18.23
N GLY A 31 12.44 -9.74 18.78
CA GLY A 31 12.32 -10.15 20.19
C GLY A 31 12.59 -9.02 21.17
N LEU A 32 12.11 -7.81 20.87
CA LEU A 32 12.35 -6.61 21.68
C LEU A 32 11.61 -6.66 23.04
N ARG A 33 10.49 -7.37 23.07
CA ARG A 33 9.75 -7.64 24.31
C ARG A 33 10.20 -8.99 24.89
N PRO A 34 10.45 -9.08 26.20
CA PRO A 34 10.78 -10.35 26.83
C PRO A 34 9.53 -11.21 27.02
N ALA A 35 9.68 -12.51 26.91
CA ALA A 35 8.75 -13.51 27.41
C ALA A 35 9.53 -14.73 27.88
N ARG A 36 9.29 -15.14 29.13
CA ARG A 36 9.91 -16.29 29.75
C ARG A 36 8.85 -17.34 30.01
N TYR A 37 9.26 -18.60 30.04
CA TYR A 37 8.37 -19.68 30.42
C TYR A 37 9.02 -20.58 31.46
N LEU A 38 8.17 -21.25 32.22
CA LEU A 38 8.53 -22.26 33.19
C LEU A 38 7.52 -23.38 33.08
N ILE A 39 8.01 -24.62 33.14
CA ILE A 39 7.22 -25.84 33.16
C ILE A 39 7.52 -26.58 34.47
N THR A 40 6.48 -27.00 35.15
CA THR A 40 6.58 -27.72 36.40
C THR A 40 6.40 -29.22 36.16
N LYS A 41 6.94 -30.04 37.07
CA LYS A 41 6.80 -31.50 37.02
C LYS A 41 5.38 -32.01 37.11
N ASN A 42 4.45 -31.19 37.66
CA ASN A 42 3.04 -31.53 37.74
C ASN A 42 2.26 -31.06 36.48
N GLY A 43 2.96 -30.61 35.44
CA GLY A 43 2.37 -30.25 34.14
C GLY A 43 1.77 -28.84 34.06
N MET A 44 2.09 -27.93 34.99
CA MET A 44 1.71 -26.52 34.87
C MET A 44 2.75 -25.79 34.03
N MET A 45 2.29 -24.93 33.12
CA MET A 45 3.14 -24.01 32.38
C MET A 45 2.79 -22.55 32.69
N VAL A 46 3.78 -21.74 32.99
CA VAL A 46 3.65 -20.30 33.21
C VAL A 46 4.44 -19.57 32.16
N VAL A 47 3.83 -18.62 31.45
CA VAL A 47 4.50 -17.72 30.50
C VAL A 47 4.25 -16.28 30.95
N ALA A 48 5.33 -15.54 31.16
CA ALA A 48 5.27 -14.15 31.62
C ALA A 48 6.42 -13.33 31.05
N SER A 49 6.30 -12.00 31.07
CA SER A 49 7.38 -11.08 30.70
C SER A 49 8.56 -11.16 31.68
N GLU A 50 8.31 -11.50 32.93
CA GLU A 50 9.29 -11.53 34.03
C GLU A 50 9.20 -12.82 34.81
N VAL A 51 10.26 -13.15 35.55
CA VAL A 51 10.28 -14.24 36.54
C VAL A 51 9.68 -13.74 37.85
N GLY A 52 9.15 -14.66 38.66
CA GLY A 52 8.63 -14.34 39.98
C GLY A 52 7.19 -13.82 39.99
N VAL A 53 6.42 -14.02 38.90
CA VAL A 53 4.97 -13.77 38.88
C VAL A 53 4.19 -14.81 39.67
N MET A 54 4.80 -15.98 39.87
CA MET A 54 4.37 -17.05 40.75
C MET A 54 5.61 -17.67 41.40
N ASP A 55 5.49 -18.06 42.65
CA ASP A 55 6.56 -18.72 43.39
C ASP A 55 6.51 -20.25 43.18
N PHE A 56 7.65 -20.83 42.91
CA PHE A 56 7.84 -22.28 42.76
C PHE A 56 9.12 -22.67 43.46
N GLU A 57 9.07 -23.79 44.17
CA GLU A 57 10.30 -24.39 44.70
C GLU A 57 11.17 -24.92 43.56
N PRO A 58 12.49 -24.84 43.66
CA PRO A 58 13.40 -25.26 42.59
C PRO A 58 13.23 -26.71 42.15
N ASP A 59 12.80 -27.57 43.03
CA ASP A 59 12.57 -29.01 42.77
C ASP A 59 11.23 -29.31 42.10
N GLU A 60 10.31 -28.36 42.09
CA GLU A 60 9.04 -28.45 41.35
C GLU A 60 9.22 -28.18 39.84
N ILE A 61 10.31 -27.51 39.46
CA ILE A 61 10.54 -27.05 38.11
C ILE A 61 11.18 -28.14 37.27
N GLU A 62 10.56 -28.43 36.13
CA GLU A 62 11.07 -29.36 35.11
C GLU A 62 11.91 -28.61 34.07
N GLU A 63 11.41 -27.52 33.52
CA GLU A 63 12.06 -26.72 32.48
C GLU A 63 11.90 -25.22 32.71
N LYS A 64 12.93 -24.44 32.38
CA LYS A 64 12.89 -22.99 32.31
C LYS A 64 13.41 -22.54 30.95
N GLY A 65 12.73 -21.59 30.35
CA GLY A 65 13.17 -21.06 29.08
C GLY A 65 12.72 -19.61 28.81
N ARG A 66 13.07 -19.14 27.63
CA ARG A 66 12.58 -17.87 27.12
C ARG A 66 12.14 -18.06 25.67
N LEU A 67 11.08 -17.34 25.27
CA LEU A 67 10.72 -17.23 23.87
C LEU A 67 11.85 -16.51 23.14
N GLN A 68 12.22 -17.04 21.98
CA GLN A 68 13.23 -16.44 21.12
C GLN A 68 12.57 -15.51 20.09
N PRO A 69 13.33 -14.56 19.53
CA PRO A 69 12.83 -13.67 18.47
C PRO A 69 12.17 -14.42 17.32
N GLY A 70 10.96 -14.03 16.96
CA GLY A 70 10.19 -14.62 15.86
C GLY A 70 9.77 -16.09 16.06
N LYS A 71 9.93 -16.64 17.29
CA LYS A 71 9.57 -18.01 17.62
C LYS A 71 8.23 -18.07 18.32
N ILE A 72 7.51 -19.15 18.03
CA ILE A 72 6.20 -19.46 18.61
C ILE A 72 6.31 -20.67 19.53
N LEU A 73 5.57 -20.65 20.62
CA LEU A 73 5.34 -21.75 21.54
C LEU A 73 3.84 -21.97 21.68
N LEU A 74 3.39 -23.19 21.57
CA LEU A 74 1.97 -23.55 21.65
C LEU A 74 1.76 -24.75 22.59
N VAL A 75 0.77 -24.68 23.43
CA VAL A 75 0.33 -25.77 24.31
C VAL A 75 -1.04 -26.24 23.86
N ASP A 76 -1.19 -27.54 23.63
CA ASP A 76 -2.50 -28.19 23.48
C ASP A 76 -2.93 -28.72 24.85
N THR A 77 -3.94 -28.11 25.44
CA THR A 77 -4.39 -28.47 26.81
C THR A 77 -5.18 -29.77 26.86
N GLU A 78 -5.74 -30.23 25.74
CA GLU A 78 -6.40 -31.52 25.66
C GLU A 78 -5.41 -32.67 25.55
N GLU A 79 -4.37 -32.52 24.70
CA GLU A 79 -3.34 -33.54 24.51
C GLU A 79 -2.24 -33.46 25.57
N GLY A 80 -2.17 -32.39 26.36
CA GLY A 80 -1.08 -32.13 27.30
C GLY A 80 0.27 -32.01 26.61
N LYS A 81 0.31 -31.48 25.39
CA LYS A 81 1.51 -31.42 24.52
C LYS A 81 1.95 -30.01 24.27
N ILE A 82 3.26 -29.81 24.30
CA ILE A 82 3.91 -28.54 23.92
C ILE A 82 4.48 -28.68 22.51
N TYR A 83 4.12 -27.72 21.64
CA TYR A 83 4.64 -27.60 20.28
C TYR A 83 5.61 -26.45 20.23
N TYR A 84 6.83 -26.72 19.80
CA TYR A 84 7.86 -25.72 19.57
C TYR A 84 7.84 -25.21 18.12
N ASP A 85 8.44 -24.05 17.88
CA ASP A 85 8.42 -23.30 16.63
C ASP A 85 8.57 -24.14 15.36
N GLY A 86 9.61 -24.97 15.30
CA GLY A 86 9.92 -25.75 14.09
C GLY A 86 8.86 -26.80 13.75
N GLU A 87 8.36 -27.50 14.77
CA GLU A 87 7.32 -28.51 14.61
C GLU A 87 6.00 -27.85 14.18
N LEU A 88 5.59 -26.80 14.90
CA LEU A 88 4.34 -26.09 14.60
C LEU A 88 4.35 -25.44 13.21
N LYS A 89 5.44 -24.75 12.86
CA LYS A 89 5.56 -24.15 11.52
C LYS A 89 5.53 -25.19 10.41
N LYS A 90 6.13 -26.37 10.62
CA LYS A 90 6.08 -27.48 9.66
C LYS A 90 4.66 -28.01 9.48
N GLN A 91 3.90 -28.18 10.57
CA GLN A 91 2.51 -28.59 10.52
C GLN A 91 1.65 -27.55 9.77
N LEU A 92 1.76 -26.27 10.13
CA LEU A 92 1.00 -25.20 9.48
C LEU A 92 1.34 -25.08 7.99
N ALA A 93 2.63 -25.18 7.63
CA ALA A 93 3.05 -25.12 6.24
C ALA A 93 2.57 -26.32 5.41
N GLY A 94 2.39 -27.47 6.04
CA GLY A 94 1.88 -28.69 5.42
C GLY A 94 0.37 -28.85 5.45
N ALA A 95 -0.38 -27.97 6.15
CA ALA A 95 -1.83 -28.09 6.34
C ALA A 95 -2.65 -28.00 5.06
N GLN A 96 -2.14 -27.28 4.04
CA GLN A 96 -2.76 -27.10 2.75
C GLN A 96 -1.73 -27.10 1.62
N PHE A 97 -2.19 -27.22 0.38
CA PHE A 97 -1.33 -27.17 -0.82
C PHE A 97 -0.99 -25.73 -1.24
N TYR A 98 -0.60 -24.88 -0.31
CA TYR A 98 -0.39 -23.43 -0.52
C TYR A 98 0.49 -23.10 -1.73
N ARG A 99 1.57 -23.88 -1.96
CA ARG A 99 2.46 -23.67 -3.11
C ARG A 99 1.73 -23.89 -4.44
N VAL A 100 0.91 -24.94 -4.52
CA VAL A 100 0.11 -25.25 -5.73
C VAL A 100 -0.95 -24.17 -5.94
N TRP A 101 -1.63 -23.77 -4.88
CA TRP A 101 -2.62 -22.68 -4.96
C TRP A 101 -2.02 -21.39 -5.50
N LEU A 102 -0.85 -20.99 -4.98
CA LEU A 102 -0.13 -19.80 -5.45
C LEU A 102 0.30 -19.92 -6.91
N ALA A 103 0.89 -21.05 -7.29
CA ALA A 103 1.34 -21.27 -8.66
C ALA A 103 0.20 -21.24 -9.68
N ASN A 104 -0.96 -21.79 -9.31
CA ASN A 104 -2.12 -21.87 -10.20
C ASN A 104 -2.91 -20.56 -10.30
N ASN A 105 -2.92 -19.72 -9.27
CA ASN A 105 -3.88 -18.61 -9.15
C ASN A 105 -3.24 -17.23 -9.17
N ARG A 106 -2.04 -17.07 -8.63
CA ARG A 106 -1.33 -15.79 -8.65
C ARG A 106 -0.91 -15.42 -10.06
N VAL A 107 -1.04 -14.17 -10.41
CA VAL A 107 -0.68 -13.63 -11.73
C VAL A 107 0.36 -12.55 -11.53
N GLU A 108 1.49 -12.64 -12.23
CA GLU A 108 2.47 -11.56 -12.31
C GLU A 108 2.01 -10.59 -13.40
N LEU A 109 1.82 -9.31 -13.07
CA LEU A 109 1.34 -8.34 -14.06
C LEU A 109 2.27 -8.23 -15.26
N ASP A 110 3.59 -8.30 -15.02
CA ASP A 110 4.61 -8.17 -16.06
C ASP A 110 4.66 -9.36 -17.04
N GLU A 111 4.05 -10.48 -16.69
CA GLU A 111 3.92 -11.65 -17.59
C GLU A 111 2.73 -11.52 -18.57
N LEU A 112 1.79 -10.63 -18.26
CA LEU A 112 0.65 -10.35 -19.13
C LEU A 112 1.08 -9.38 -20.24
N LYS A 113 0.61 -9.63 -21.46
CA LYS A 113 0.93 -8.78 -22.62
C LYS A 113 -0.26 -7.89 -22.95
N SER A 114 0.01 -6.61 -23.21
CA SER A 114 -0.97 -5.75 -23.86
C SER A 114 -1.14 -6.17 -25.31
N GLY A 115 -2.39 -6.29 -25.75
CA GLY A 115 -2.71 -6.62 -27.15
C GLY A 115 -2.59 -5.44 -28.11
N ARG A 116 -2.23 -4.23 -27.58
CA ARG A 116 -2.21 -2.99 -28.36
C ARG A 116 -1.05 -2.07 -27.95
N HIS A 117 -0.69 -1.17 -28.84
CA HIS A 117 0.21 -0.07 -28.52
C HIS A 117 -0.52 0.96 -27.66
N VAL A 118 0.08 1.31 -26.53
CA VAL A 118 -0.45 2.33 -25.60
C VAL A 118 0.36 3.62 -25.80
N PRO A 119 -0.27 4.72 -26.24
CA PRO A 119 0.43 5.98 -26.43
C PRO A 119 1.01 6.53 -25.11
N HIS A 120 2.16 7.16 -25.22
CA HIS A 120 2.79 7.90 -24.11
C HIS A 120 2.44 9.38 -24.12
N THR A 121 1.84 9.87 -25.22
CA THR A 121 1.39 11.24 -25.41
C THR A 121 -0.05 11.41 -24.95
N VAL A 122 -0.40 12.63 -24.55
CA VAL A 122 -1.74 13.02 -24.12
C VAL A 122 -2.29 14.08 -25.07
N ALA A 123 -3.53 13.88 -25.52
CA ALA A 123 -4.20 14.86 -26.36
C ALA A 123 -4.41 16.17 -25.59
N GLY A 124 -4.15 17.32 -26.25
CA GLY A 124 -4.27 18.62 -25.60
C GLY A 124 -3.23 18.84 -24.48
N TYR A 125 -2.00 18.37 -24.66
CA TYR A 125 -0.92 18.38 -23.68
C TYR A 125 -0.78 19.69 -22.90
N ASP A 126 -0.71 20.85 -23.60
CA ASP A 126 -0.56 22.15 -22.94
C ASP A 126 -1.79 22.53 -22.08
N ARG A 127 -2.99 22.12 -22.51
CA ARG A 127 -4.19 22.30 -21.70
C ARG A 127 -4.12 21.43 -20.45
N MET A 128 -3.72 20.18 -20.59
CA MET A 128 -3.60 19.25 -19.47
C MET A 128 -2.56 19.70 -18.44
N LEU A 129 -1.42 20.25 -18.88
CA LEU A 129 -0.43 20.86 -17.98
C LEU A 129 -1.07 21.97 -17.13
N ARG A 130 -1.86 22.85 -17.73
CA ARG A 130 -2.56 23.92 -17.01
C ARG A 130 -3.66 23.38 -16.09
N THR A 131 -4.43 22.43 -16.56
CA THR A 131 -5.54 21.81 -15.77
C THR A 131 -5.01 21.18 -14.48
N PHE A 132 -3.88 20.47 -14.54
CA PHE A 132 -3.26 19.86 -13.37
C PHE A 132 -2.24 20.75 -12.66
N GLY A 133 -2.14 22.02 -13.05
CA GLY A 133 -1.27 23.00 -12.40
C GLY A 133 0.21 22.66 -12.45
N TYR A 134 0.69 22.09 -13.55
CA TYR A 134 2.12 21.88 -13.73
C TYR A 134 2.83 23.20 -14.02
N SER A 135 3.78 23.53 -13.18
CA SER A 135 4.68 24.65 -13.38
C SER A 135 5.93 24.22 -14.15
N ARG A 136 6.66 25.20 -14.68
CA ARG A 136 7.96 24.95 -15.25
C ARG A 136 8.96 24.40 -14.21
N GLU A 137 8.82 24.84 -12.98
CA GLU A 137 9.65 24.39 -11.86
C GLU A 137 9.39 22.90 -11.55
N ASP A 138 8.13 22.43 -11.56
CA ASP A 138 7.81 21.00 -11.40
C ASP A 138 8.54 20.15 -12.44
N ILE A 139 8.60 20.63 -13.68
CA ILE A 139 9.23 19.89 -14.78
C ILE A 139 10.77 19.93 -14.65
N GLU A 140 11.35 21.11 -14.50
CA GLU A 140 12.81 21.30 -14.53
C GLU A 140 13.50 20.90 -13.22
N ARG A 141 12.84 21.06 -12.07
CA ARG A 141 13.45 20.87 -10.74
C ARG A 141 13.05 19.58 -10.06
N ILE A 142 11.94 18.95 -10.48
CA ILE A 142 11.44 17.71 -9.87
C ILE A 142 11.49 16.57 -10.87
N ILE A 143 10.69 16.62 -11.95
CA ILE A 143 10.53 15.49 -12.87
C ILE A 143 11.82 15.19 -13.66
N ALA A 144 12.43 16.19 -14.27
CA ALA A 144 13.65 16.00 -15.06
C ALA A 144 14.83 15.44 -14.22
N PRO A 145 15.14 15.97 -13.02
CA PRO A 145 16.15 15.38 -12.15
C PRO A 145 15.83 13.95 -11.71
N MET A 146 14.58 13.63 -11.42
CA MET A 146 14.17 12.27 -11.05
C MET A 146 14.43 11.27 -12.18
N CYS A 147 14.15 11.64 -13.42
CA CYS A 147 14.40 10.75 -14.56
C CYS A 147 15.89 10.64 -14.94
N ILE A 148 16.71 11.66 -14.66
CA ILE A 148 18.15 11.61 -14.90
C ILE A 148 18.86 10.83 -13.80
N GLY A 149 18.61 11.19 -12.54
CA GLY A 149 19.34 10.69 -11.38
C GLY A 149 18.78 9.42 -10.73
N SER A 150 17.58 8.97 -11.10
CA SER A 150 16.86 7.86 -10.43
C SER A 150 16.69 8.04 -8.92
N THR A 151 16.63 9.29 -8.48
CA THR A 151 16.43 9.68 -7.08
C THR A 151 15.62 10.97 -7.02
N GLU A 152 14.91 11.16 -5.92
CA GLU A 152 14.25 12.44 -5.64
C GLU A 152 15.30 13.55 -5.55
N PRO A 153 15.08 14.72 -6.18
CA PRO A 153 16.02 15.83 -6.11
C PRO A 153 16.11 16.38 -4.67
N VAL A 154 17.33 16.61 -4.21
CA VAL A 154 17.60 17.18 -2.89
C VAL A 154 18.18 18.56 -3.10
N GLY A 155 17.48 19.60 -2.64
CA GLY A 155 17.90 20.98 -2.80
C GLY A 155 18.55 21.54 -1.53
N SER A 156 17.80 21.63 -0.43
CA SER A 156 18.24 22.20 0.83
C SER A 156 17.77 21.36 2.02
N MET A 157 18.36 21.61 3.18
CA MET A 157 17.91 21.06 4.45
C MET A 157 16.85 21.98 5.06
N GLY A 158 15.61 21.67 4.84
CA GLY A 158 14.51 22.46 5.37
C GLY A 158 13.47 22.77 4.28
N ASN A 159 12.35 23.27 4.70
CA ASN A 159 11.25 23.67 3.84
C ASN A 159 10.62 24.94 4.39
N ASP A 160 10.85 26.04 3.70
CA ASP A 160 10.32 27.37 3.98
C ASP A 160 9.14 27.75 3.07
N ILE A 161 8.57 26.79 2.35
CA ILE A 161 7.33 26.96 1.58
C ILE A 161 6.19 27.25 2.56
N PRO A 162 5.44 28.38 2.41
CA PRO A 162 4.30 28.68 3.25
C PRO A 162 3.23 27.57 3.22
N LEU A 163 2.44 27.46 4.27
CA LEU A 163 1.31 26.55 4.31
C LEU A 163 0.34 26.87 3.18
N ALA A 164 -0.19 25.83 2.51
CA ALA A 164 -1.12 25.99 1.39
C ALA A 164 -2.34 26.86 1.74
N VAL A 165 -2.84 26.78 2.98
CA VAL A 165 -3.98 27.59 3.47
C VAL A 165 -3.71 29.10 3.46
N LEU A 166 -2.44 29.53 3.43
CA LEU A 166 -2.05 30.94 3.38
C LEU A 166 -1.86 31.45 1.95
N SER A 167 -2.00 30.60 0.94
CA SER A 167 -1.83 30.95 -0.45
C SER A 167 -3.08 31.65 -1.01
N GLU A 168 -2.87 32.74 -1.75
CA GLU A 168 -3.92 33.39 -2.56
C GLU A 168 -4.14 32.68 -3.91
N HIS A 169 -3.25 31.76 -4.27
CA HIS A 169 -3.34 30.98 -5.51
C HIS A 169 -3.91 29.58 -5.22
N PRO A 170 -4.64 28.98 -6.18
CA PRO A 170 -5.10 27.61 -6.07
C PRO A 170 -3.94 26.66 -5.80
N GLN A 171 -4.11 25.78 -4.84
CA GLN A 171 -3.12 24.78 -4.45
C GLN A 171 -3.65 23.37 -4.71
N LEU A 172 -2.77 22.44 -5.04
CA LEU A 172 -3.14 21.03 -5.10
C LEU A 172 -3.57 20.55 -3.71
N LEU A 173 -4.56 19.68 -3.66
CA LEU A 173 -5.05 19.15 -2.38
C LEU A 173 -3.92 18.50 -1.56
N PHE A 174 -2.94 17.88 -2.20
CA PHE A 174 -1.76 17.29 -1.56
C PHE A 174 -0.99 18.28 -0.67
N ASN A 175 -0.92 19.55 -1.04
CA ASN A 175 -0.14 20.57 -0.34
C ASN A 175 -0.70 20.93 1.05
N TYR A 176 -1.94 20.54 1.33
CA TYR A 176 -2.58 20.72 2.64
C TYR A 176 -2.22 19.63 3.64
N PHE A 177 -1.48 18.60 3.23
CA PHE A 177 -1.17 17.46 4.08
C PHE A 177 0.29 17.44 4.52
N ARG A 178 0.50 17.02 5.76
CA ARG A 178 1.82 16.82 6.36
C ARG A 178 1.88 15.41 6.94
N GLN A 179 2.99 14.72 6.72
CA GLN A 179 3.23 13.45 7.39
C GLN A 179 3.61 13.69 8.84
N GLN A 180 3.01 12.95 9.74
CA GLN A 180 3.33 12.97 11.16
C GLN A 180 4.73 12.40 11.43
N PHE A 181 5.31 12.78 12.56
CA PHE A 181 6.57 12.18 13.00
C PHE A 181 6.38 10.76 13.51
N ALA A 182 7.40 9.92 13.34
CA ALA A 182 7.43 8.58 13.89
C ALA A 182 7.35 8.63 15.43
N GLN A 183 6.54 7.74 15.99
CA GLN A 183 6.48 7.51 17.43
C GLN A 183 7.54 6.47 17.82
N VAL A 184 7.99 6.50 19.08
CA VAL A 184 9.09 5.68 19.59
C VAL A 184 8.80 4.16 19.55
N THR A 185 7.54 3.76 19.55
CA THR A 185 7.12 2.35 19.54
C THR A 185 7.50 1.60 18.26
N ASN A 186 7.57 2.30 17.13
CA ASN A 186 8.03 1.76 15.85
C ASN A 186 9.31 2.49 15.44
N PRO A 187 10.50 1.99 15.81
CA PRO A 187 11.75 2.65 15.47
C PRO A 187 11.93 2.71 13.95
N PRO A 188 12.49 3.80 13.40
CA PRO A 188 12.80 3.92 11.99
C PRO A 188 13.68 2.76 11.50
N ILE A 189 13.48 2.37 10.25
CA ILE A 189 14.31 1.35 9.60
C ILE A 189 15.55 2.05 9.03
N ASP A 190 16.72 1.53 9.34
CA ASP A 190 17.97 2.10 8.83
C ASP A 190 18.19 1.75 7.35
N PRO A 191 18.94 2.60 6.60
CA PRO A 191 19.14 2.39 5.17
C PRO A 191 19.81 1.07 4.78
N LEU A 192 20.60 0.46 5.66
CA LEU A 192 21.27 -0.83 5.40
C LEU A 192 20.29 -2.00 5.44
N ARG A 193 19.22 -1.88 6.23
CA ARG A 193 18.18 -2.90 6.34
C ARG A 193 16.99 -2.70 5.40
N GLU A 194 16.85 -1.52 4.78
CA GLU A 194 15.72 -1.25 3.86
C GLU A 194 15.55 -2.36 2.82
N ASP A 195 16.62 -2.74 2.12
CA ASP A 195 16.57 -3.76 1.07
C ASP A 195 16.21 -5.17 1.59
N LEU A 196 16.49 -5.46 2.87
CA LEU A 196 16.26 -6.78 3.47
C LEU A 196 14.84 -6.92 4.05
N VAL A 197 14.29 -5.85 4.61
CA VAL A 197 13.06 -5.94 5.42
C VAL A 197 11.88 -5.21 4.81
N MET A 198 12.11 -4.30 3.85
CA MET A 198 11.05 -3.52 3.24
C MET A 198 10.62 -4.05 1.88
N SER A 199 9.36 -3.86 1.53
CA SER A 199 8.81 -4.26 0.24
C SER A 199 7.71 -3.31 -0.24
N LEU A 200 7.80 -2.93 -1.52
CA LEU A 200 6.72 -2.24 -2.24
C LEU A 200 5.84 -3.20 -3.04
N THR A 201 6.07 -4.51 -2.89
CA THR A 201 5.23 -5.52 -3.56
C THR A 201 3.79 -5.42 -3.08
N GLU A 202 2.87 -5.37 -4.02
CA GLU A 202 1.43 -5.39 -3.77
C GLU A 202 0.77 -6.61 -4.39
N TYR A 203 -0.25 -7.12 -3.70
CA TYR A 203 -1.17 -8.12 -4.22
C TYR A 203 -2.54 -7.47 -4.35
N ILE A 204 -2.99 -7.28 -5.57
CA ILE A 204 -4.25 -6.58 -5.86
C ILE A 204 -5.31 -7.55 -6.38
N GLY A 205 -6.54 -7.35 -5.94
CA GLY A 205 -7.69 -8.19 -6.29
C GLY A 205 -8.72 -8.23 -5.18
N ALA A 206 -9.65 -9.16 -5.28
CA ALA A 206 -10.65 -9.41 -4.25
C ALA A 206 -10.16 -10.48 -3.26
N VAL A 207 -10.18 -10.16 -1.97
CA VAL A 207 -9.79 -11.14 -0.93
C VAL A 207 -10.82 -12.27 -0.81
N GLY A 208 -12.02 -12.13 -1.37
CA GLY A 208 -13.03 -13.19 -1.37
C GLY A 208 -13.69 -13.40 -0.02
N SER A 209 -13.78 -14.66 0.41
CA SER A 209 -14.50 -15.11 1.59
C SER A 209 -13.72 -14.96 2.91
N ASN A 210 -14.17 -15.60 3.95
CA ASN A 210 -13.58 -15.59 5.29
C ASN A 210 -12.08 -15.89 5.28
N ILE A 211 -11.25 -14.90 5.65
CA ILE A 211 -9.78 -14.99 5.68
C ILE A 211 -9.23 -15.96 6.75
N LEU A 212 -10.05 -16.29 7.75
CA LEU A 212 -9.67 -17.24 8.81
C LEU A 212 -9.67 -18.70 8.33
N ILE A 213 -10.36 -18.99 7.22
CA ILE A 213 -10.43 -20.33 6.63
C ILE A 213 -9.58 -20.34 5.35
N PRO A 214 -8.44 -21.05 5.34
CA PRO A 214 -7.59 -21.13 4.14
C PRO A 214 -8.37 -21.63 2.92
N ASN A 215 -8.29 -20.86 1.83
CA ASN A 215 -8.99 -21.14 0.59
C ASN A 215 -8.10 -20.81 -0.62
N GLU A 216 -8.15 -21.66 -1.63
CA GLU A 216 -7.42 -21.46 -2.88
C GLU A 216 -7.81 -20.15 -3.59
N ALA A 217 -9.08 -19.74 -3.50
CA ALA A 217 -9.59 -18.51 -4.11
C ALA A 217 -8.86 -17.25 -3.60
N HIS A 218 -8.34 -17.27 -2.38
CA HIS A 218 -7.55 -16.16 -1.82
C HIS A 218 -6.25 -15.90 -2.60
N CYS A 219 -5.74 -16.90 -3.30
CA CYS A 219 -4.53 -16.77 -4.13
C CYS A 219 -4.79 -16.11 -5.49
N LYS A 220 -6.07 -15.87 -5.85
CA LYS A 220 -6.46 -15.25 -7.12
C LYS A 220 -6.22 -13.74 -7.07
N MET A 221 -4.96 -13.35 -7.21
CA MET A 221 -4.47 -11.97 -7.11
C MET A 221 -3.48 -11.67 -8.23
N VAL A 222 -3.43 -10.40 -8.63
CA VAL A 222 -2.34 -9.88 -9.46
C VAL A 222 -1.26 -9.33 -8.55
N ARG A 223 -0.02 -9.78 -8.75
CA ARG A 223 1.15 -9.27 -8.05
C ARG A 223 1.77 -8.13 -8.86
N LEU A 224 2.04 -7.04 -8.16
CA LEU A 224 2.78 -5.88 -8.65
C LEU A 224 4.13 -5.83 -7.94
N ALA A 225 5.21 -5.56 -8.66
CA ALA A 225 6.53 -5.36 -8.06
C ALA A 225 6.60 -4.08 -7.20
N HIS A 226 5.83 -3.08 -7.59
CA HIS A 226 5.68 -1.79 -6.90
C HIS A 226 4.34 -1.14 -7.30
N PRO A 227 3.84 -0.14 -6.55
CA PRO A 227 2.51 0.43 -6.77
C PRO A 227 2.43 1.44 -7.93
N ILE A 228 3.52 1.76 -8.62
CA ILE A 228 3.53 2.72 -9.73
C ILE A 228 3.39 1.96 -11.05
N LEU A 229 2.26 2.13 -11.73
CA LEU A 229 1.96 1.44 -13.00
C LEU A 229 2.36 2.28 -14.20
N THR A 230 2.96 1.65 -15.19
CA THR A 230 3.12 2.24 -16.53
C THR A 230 1.78 2.28 -17.26
N ASN A 231 1.68 3.10 -18.34
CA ASN A 231 0.47 3.14 -19.16
C ASN A 231 0.11 1.76 -19.72
N THR A 232 1.11 0.98 -20.10
CA THR A 232 0.92 -0.39 -20.62
C THR A 232 0.39 -1.34 -19.53
N GLN A 233 0.94 -1.28 -18.32
CA GLN A 233 0.47 -2.09 -17.20
C GLN A 233 -0.96 -1.72 -16.79
N LEU A 234 -1.31 -0.42 -16.80
CA LEU A 234 -2.68 0.03 -16.56
C LEU A 234 -3.63 -0.48 -17.65
N ASP A 235 -3.24 -0.39 -18.92
CA ASP A 235 -4.05 -0.91 -20.02
C ASP A 235 -4.33 -2.41 -19.88
N ILE A 236 -3.33 -3.18 -19.47
CA ILE A 236 -3.50 -4.62 -19.17
C ILE A 236 -4.55 -4.81 -18.08
N LEU A 237 -4.50 -4.04 -16.98
CA LEU A 237 -5.49 -4.14 -15.91
C LEU A 237 -6.89 -3.71 -16.36
N CYS A 238 -7.01 -2.64 -17.15
CA CYS A 238 -8.29 -2.17 -17.69
C CYS A 238 -8.97 -3.21 -18.59
N ASN A 239 -8.18 -4.02 -19.28
CA ASN A 239 -8.69 -5.01 -20.25
C ASN A 239 -8.53 -6.45 -19.77
N ILE A 240 -8.21 -6.65 -18.49
CA ILE A 240 -7.93 -7.98 -17.94
C ILE A 240 -9.16 -8.89 -18.03
N ARG A 241 -9.00 -10.04 -18.68
CA ARG A 241 -10.01 -11.10 -18.77
C ARG A 241 -9.47 -12.46 -18.34
N TYR A 242 -8.22 -12.48 -17.92
CA TYR A 242 -7.52 -13.69 -17.51
C TYR A 242 -8.10 -14.22 -16.19
N LYS A 243 -8.32 -15.51 -16.08
CA LYS A 243 -8.86 -16.19 -14.88
C LYS A 243 -10.16 -15.57 -14.33
N GLY A 244 -10.97 -14.93 -15.20
CA GLY A 244 -12.23 -14.31 -14.79
C GLY A 244 -12.09 -13.08 -13.90
N PHE A 245 -10.96 -12.38 -13.95
CA PHE A 245 -10.84 -11.04 -13.40
C PHE A 245 -11.73 -10.06 -14.17
N LYS A 246 -12.28 -9.11 -13.46
CA LYS A 246 -13.10 -8.02 -14.01
C LYS A 246 -12.53 -6.68 -13.56
N SER A 247 -12.53 -5.72 -14.47
CA SER A 247 -12.14 -4.34 -14.20
C SER A 247 -13.21 -3.38 -14.69
N VAL A 248 -13.28 -2.21 -14.05
CA VAL A 248 -14.10 -1.08 -14.48
C VAL A 248 -13.29 0.20 -14.33
N LYS A 249 -13.44 1.09 -15.30
CA LYS A 249 -12.90 2.45 -15.24
C LYS A 249 -14.03 3.41 -14.92
N LEU A 250 -13.90 4.17 -13.83
CA LEU A 250 -14.86 5.15 -13.36
C LEU A 250 -14.23 6.56 -13.52
N PRO A 251 -14.90 7.47 -14.24
CA PRO A 251 -14.42 8.83 -14.37
C PRO A 251 -14.58 9.59 -13.06
N MET A 252 -13.47 10.16 -12.57
CA MET A 252 -13.49 11.08 -11.42
C MET A 252 -13.54 12.52 -11.92
N LEU A 253 -14.66 12.87 -12.53
CA LEU A 253 -14.92 14.16 -13.16
C LEU A 253 -16.24 14.77 -12.66
N PHE A 254 -16.31 16.09 -12.63
CA PHE A 254 -17.53 16.82 -12.35
C PHE A 254 -17.77 17.94 -13.37
N GLU A 255 -19.01 18.31 -13.57
CA GLU A 255 -19.41 19.38 -14.49
C GLU A 255 -19.12 20.75 -13.87
N VAL A 256 -18.27 21.54 -14.53
CA VAL A 256 -17.80 22.84 -14.03
C VAL A 256 -18.94 23.83 -13.81
N SER A 257 -19.97 23.81 -14.68
CA SER A 257 -21.14 24.71 -14.62
C SER A 257 -21.93 24.58 -13.31
N GLN A 258 -21.82 23.43 -12.63
CA GLN A 258 -22.52 23.14 -11.38
C GLN A 258 -21.74 23.55 -10.12
N GLY A 259 -20.50 24.03 -10.25
CA GLY A 259 -19.67 24.50 -9.15
C GLY A 259 -19.49 23.48 -8.02
N CYS A 260 -19.50 23.95 -6.78
CA CYS A 260 -19.26 23.10 -5.60
C CYS A 260 -20.30 21.98 -5.42
N GLU A 261 -21.57 22.24 -5.73
CA GLU A 261 -22.63 21.22 -5.66
C GLU A 261 -22.43 20.12 -6.71
N GLY A 262 -21.92 20.49 -7.89
CA GLY A 262 -21.52 19.54 -8.93
C GLY A 262 -20.42 18.61 -8.47
N LEU A 263 -19.39 19.15 -7.81
CA LEU A 263 -18.30 18.36 -7.23
C LEU A 263 -18.84 17.35 -6.21
N LYS A 264 -19.67 17.80 -5.26
CA LYS A 264 -20.27 16.95 -4.23
C LYS A 264 -21.11 15.83 -4.83
N THR A 265 -22.02 16.18 -5.73
CA THR A 265 -22.89 15.20 -6.41
C THR A 265 -22.08 14.19 -7.22
N ALA A 266 -21.01 14.63 -7.90
CA ALA A 266 -20.14 13.75 -8.66
C ALA A 266 -19.35 12.78 -7.74
N LEU A 267 -18.91 13.24 -6.57
CA LEU A 267 -18.24 12.43 -5.59
C LEU A 267 -19.16 11.35 -5.01
N ASP A 268 -20.39 11.73 -4.63
CA ASP A 268 -21.40 10.78 -4.14
C ASP A 268 -21.73 9.73 -5.22
N ARG A 269 -21.93 10.16 -6.46
CA ARG A 269 -22.15 9.26 -7.60
C ARG A 269 -20.98 8.29 -7.80
N LEU A 270 -19.73 8.77 -7.70
CA LEU A 270 -18.52 7.95 -7.82
C LEU A 270 -18.47 6.88 -6.75
N CYS A 271 -18.79 7.21 -5.50
CA CYS A 271 -18.87 6.29 -4.39
C CYS A 271 -19.92 5.18 -4.62
N MET A 272 -21.11 5.56 -5.06
CA MET A 272 -22.19 4.60 -5.38
C MET A 272 -21.84 3.69 -6.56
N GLN A 273 -21.22 4.24 -7.62
CA GLN A 273 -20.77 3.45 -8.76
C GLN A 273 -19.67 2.46 -8.37
N ALA A 274 -18.76 2.85 -7.48
CA ALA A 274 -17.74 1.96 -6.96
C ALA A 274 -18.37 0.82 -6.13
N GLU A 275 -19.33 1.12 -5.28
CA GLU A 275 -20.05 0.13 -4.49
C GLU A 275 -20.82 -0.86 -5.37
N GLN A 276 -21.54 -0.38 -6.38
CA GLN A 276 -22.25 -1.22 -7.34
C GLN A 276 -21.28 -2.11 -8.12
N SER A 277 -20.13 -1.56 -8.54
CA SER A 277 -19.10 -2.34 -9.24
C SER A 277 -18.60 -3.52 -8.40
N VAL A 278 -18.43 -3.33 -7.09
CA VAL A 278 -18.09 -4.45 -6.19
C VAL A 278 -19.20 -5.49 -6.13
N ALA A 279 -20.47 -5.07 -6.06
CA ALA A 279 -21.61 -5.98 -6.09
C ALA A 279 -21.66 -6.80 -7.39
N ASP A 280 -21.22 -6.22 -8.52
CA ASP A 280 -21.11 -6.89 -9.84
C ASP A 280 -19.88 -7.79 -9.96
N GLY A 281 -19.09 -7.92 -8.89
CA GLY A 281 -17.91 -8.77 -8.80
C GLY A 281 -16.68 -8.21 -9.52
N VAL A 282 -16.55 -6.88 -9.59
CA VAL A 282 -15.37 -6.21 -10.15
C VAL A 282 -14.19 -6.30 -9.17
N ASN A 283 -13.05 -6.78 -9.66
CA ASN A 283 -11.82 -6.94 -8.89
C ASN A 283 -10.94 -5.68 -8.88
N TYR A 284 -11.00 -4.87 -9.95
CA TYR A 284 -10.18 -3.67 -10.13
C TYR A 284 -11.07 -2.48 -10.52
N ILE A 285 -11.18 -1.51 -9.63
CA ILE A 285 -11.82 -0.22 -9.90
C ILE A 285 -10.72 0.76 -10.23
N ILE A 286 -10.72 1.30 -11.45
CA ILE A 286 -9.79 2.31 -11.93
C ILE A 286 -10.47 3.67 -11.87
N LEU A 287 -10.05 4.54 -10.96
CA LEU A 287 -10.47 5.92 -10.88
C LEU A 287 -9.62 6.74 -11.83
N SER A 288 -10.23 7.49 -12.75
CA SER A 288 -9.49 8.18 -13.81
C SER A 288 -9.96 9.62 -14.01
N ASP A 289 -9.00 10.55 -14.09
CA ASP A 289 -9.22 11.94 -14.47
C ASP A 289 -8.82 12.24 -15.92
N LYS A 290 -8.51 11.21 -16.73
CA LYS A 290 -7.91 11.37 -18.05
C LYS A 290 -8.81 12.06 -19.08
N ASP A 291 -10.13 11.95 -18.94
CA ASP A 291 -11.08 12.44 -19.90
C ASP A 291 -11.59 13.88 -19.57
N VAL A 292 -10.71 14.68 -18.97
CA VAL A 292 -10.95 16.11 -18.72
C VAL A 292 -11.15 16.87 -20.02
N ASP A 293 -12.21 17.70 -20.07
CA ASP A 293 -12.52 18.55 -21.22
C ASP A 293 -12.85 20.01 -20.78
N GLU A 294 -13.49 20.78 -21.64
CA GLU A 294 -13.84 22.18 -21.36
C GLU A 294 -15.03 22.32 -20.39
N THR A 295 -15.80 21.27 -20.23
CA THR A 295 -17.03 21.23 -19.42
C THR A 295 -16.88 20.42 -18.14
N HIS A 296 -15.89 19.52 -18.10
CA HIS A 296 -15.64 18.62 -16.99
C HIS A 296 -14.24 18.82 -16.38
N ALA A 297 -14.21 19.17 -15.11
CA ALA A 297 -12.98 19.28 -14.32
C ALA A 297 -12.71 17.98 -13.51
N PRO A 298 -11.45 17.70 -13.18
CA PRO A 298 -11.13 16.56 -12.36
C PRO A 298 -11.55 16.77 -10.90
N ILE A 299 -12.15 15.75 -10.29
CA ILE A 299 -12.23 15.66 -8.84
C ILE A 299 -10.78 15.45 -8.35
N PRO A 300 -10.29 16.22 -7.36
CA PRO A 300 -8.96 16.00 -6.82
C PRO A 300 -8.74 14.51 -6.48
N SER A 301 -7.70 13.92 -7.04
CA SER A 301 -7.50 12.47 -7.00
C SER A 301 -7.40 11.93 -5.57
N LEU A 302 -6.78 12.67 -4.66
CA LEU A 302 -6.72 12.33 -3.24
C LEU A 302 -8.11 12.30 -2.59
N LEU A 303 -8.98 13.28 -2.93
CA LEU A 303 -10.35 13.33 -2.43
C LEU A 303 -11.17 12.15 -2.97
N ALA A 304 -11.09 11.87 -4.27
CA ALA A 304 -11.80 10.76 -4.90
C ALA A 304 -11.41 9.40 -4.30
N VAL A 305 -10.09 9.16 -4.14
CA VAL A 305 -9.56 7.92 -3.53
C VAL A 305 -10.05 7.77 -2.10
N SER A 306 -9.89 8.82 -1.28
CA SER A 306 -10.29 8.79 0.13
C SER A 306 -11.79 8.54 0.29
N ALA A 307 -12.63 9.24 -0.49
CA ALA A 307 -14.08 9.10 -0.43
C ALA A 307 -14.53 7.67 -0.80
N VAL A 308 -14.05 7.15 -1.94
CA VAL A 308 -14.39 5.78 -2.37
C VAL A 308 -13.86 4.74 -1.38
N HIS A 309 -12.63 4.92 -0.86
CA HIS A 309 -12.04 4.02 0.12
C HIS A 309 -12.88 3.92 1.39
N HIS A 310 -13.24 5.06 1.99
CA HIS A 310 -14.03 5.09 3.23
C HIS A 310 -15.48 4.67 3.02
N HIS A 311 -16.09 5.05 1.87
CA HIS A 311 -17.43 4.56 1.51
C HIS A 311 -17.47 3.03 1.44
N LEU A 312 -16.50 2.41 0.76
CA LEU A 312 -16.42 0.95 0.66
C LEU A 312 -16.10 0.27 2.02
N ILE A 313 -15.38 0.94 2.93
CA ILE A 313 -15.19 0.46 4.31
C ILE A 313 -16.53 0.46 5.05
N SER A 314 -17.27 1.58 5.00
CA SER A 314 -18.58 1.71 5.64
C SER A 314 -19.59 0.69 5.11
N ALA A 315 -19.52 0.40 3.80
CA ALA A 315 -20.32 -0.63 3.15
C ALA A 315 -19.80 -2.08 3.37
N GLN A 316 -18.69 -2.28 4.12
CA GLN A 316 -18.03 -3.57 4.35
C GLN A 316 -17.58 -4.30 3.08
N LYS A 317 -17.26 -3.55 2.02
CA LYS A 317 -16.90 -4.06 0.69
C LYS A 317 -15.45 -3.79 0.29
N ARG A 318 -14.69 -3.00 1.08
CA ARG A 318 -13.36 -2.50 0.67
C ARG A 318 -12.36 -3.59 0.29
N VAL A 319 -12.37 -4.71 0.96
CA VAL A 319 -11.45 -5.84 0.73
C VAL A 319 -11.81 -6.70 -0.49
N GLN A 320 -12.94 -6.44 -1.12
CA GLN A 320 -13.43 -7.19 -2.27
C GLN A 320 -12.95 -6.61 -3.61
N THR A 321 -12.22 -5.50 -3.60
CA THR A 321 -11.72 -4.83 -4.81
C THR A 321 -10.41 -4.09 -4.54
N ALA A 322 -9.61 -3.89 -5.58
CA ALA A 322 -8.46 -2.99 -5.56
C ALA A 322 -8.84 -1.64 -6.18
N LEU A 323 -8.39 -0.55 -5.56
CA LEU A 323 -8.54 0.81 -6.10
C LEU A 323 -7.25 1.19 -6.82
N VAL A 324 -7.32 1.39 -8.12
CA VAL A 324 -6.22 1.87 -8.96
C VAL A 324 -6.54 3.30 -9.39
N VAL A 325 -5.55 4.17 -9.41
CA VAL A 325 -5.72 5.58 -9.75
C VAL A 325 -4.95 5.93 -11.01
N GLU A 326 -5.64 6.36 -12.04
CA GLU A 326 -5.05 6.97 -13.24
C GLU A 326 -5.22 8.48 -13.10
N THR A 327 -4.13 9.21 -12.82
CA THR A 327 -4.23 10.65 -12.52
C THR A 327 -3.14 11.48 -13.16
N GLY A 328 -3.55 12.68 -13.58
CA GLY A 328 -2.65 13.72 -14.06
C GLY A 328 -2.00 14.53 -12.94
N GLU A 329 -2.49 14.48 -11.70
CA GLU A 329 -2.00 15.33 -10.62
C GLU A 329 -0.68 14.84 -10.01
N MET A 330 -0.45 13.51 -9.96
CA MET A 330 0.67 12.91 -9.26
C MET A 330 1.99 13.15 -10.00
N ARG A 331 2.98 13.79 -9.35
CA ARG A 331 4.28 14.12 -9.92
C ARG A 331 5.48 13.83 -9.03
N GLU A 332 5.30 13.73 -7.71
CA GLU A 332 6.38 13.57 -6.74
C GLU A 332 6.05 12.49 -5.68
N VAL A 333 7.05 12.18 -4.85
CA VAL A 333 6.96 11.11 -3.83
C VAL A 333 5.84 11.35 -2.83
N MET A 334 5.65 12.60 -2.36
CA MET A 334 4.62 12.92 -1.37
C MET A 334 3.22 12.67 -1.92
N HIS A 335 2.97 12.97 -3.21
CA HIS A 335 1.68 12.68 -3.85
C HIS A 335 1.41 11.17 -3.89
N ALA A 336 2.43 10.37 -4.27
CA ALA A 336 2.32 8.91 -4.26
C ALA A 336 2.05 8.37 -2.85
N ALA A 337 2.78 8.87 -1.85
CA ALA A 337 2.63 8.48 -0.45
C ALA A 337 1.22 8.77 0.08
N LEU A 338 0.67 9.94 -0.22
CA LEU A 338 -0.70 10.32 0.15
C LEU A 338 -1.74 9.44 -0.51
N LEU A 339 -1.68 9.25 -1.83
CA LEU A 339 -2.65 8.39 -2.53
C LEU A 339 -2.66 6.96 -1.98
N LEU A 340 -1.48 6.39 -1.74
CA LEU A 340 -1.35 5.05 -1.14
C LEU A 340 -1.83 5.04 0.30
N GLY A 341 -1.46 6.03 1.11
CA GLY A 341 -1.88 6.18 2.50
C GLY A 341 -3.40 6.30 2.66
N TYR A 342 -4.06 6.96 1.71
CA TYR A 342 -5.52 7.14 1.69
C TYR A 342 -6.28 6.07 0.92
N GLY A 343 -5.64 4.99 0.50
CA GLY A 343 -6.35 3.79 0.08
C GLY A 343 -6.10 3.30 -1.35
N ALA A 344 -5.31 4.00 -2.17
CA ALA A 344 -4.92 3.48 -3.48
C ALA A 344 -4.11 2.20 -3.35
N SER A 345 -4.37 1.24 -4.23
CA SER A 345 -3.57 0.01 -4.35
C SER A 345 -2.43 0.18 -5.35
N ALA A 346 -2.65 0.99 -6.39
CA ALA A 346 -1.65 1.32 -7.40
C ALA A 346 -2.02 2.65 -8.08
N ILE A 347 -1.03 3.30 -8.67
CA ILE A 347 -1.15 4.62 -9.28
C ILE A 347 -0.50 4.62 -10.67
N ASN A 348 -1.16 5.22 -11.64
CA ASN A 348 -0.59 5.53 -12.94
C ASN A 348 -0.50 7.06 -13.11
N PRO A 349 0.71 7.66 -13.05
CA PRO A 349 0.93 9.09 -13.23
C PRO A 349 1.08 9.43 -14.71
N TYR A 350 0.01 9.31 -15.49
CA TYR A 350 0.08 9.38 -16.95
C TYR A 350 0.60 10.72 -17.49
N MET A 351 0.31 11.85 -16.80
CA MET A 351 0.84 13.16 -17.21
C MET A 351 2.33 13.26 -16.97
N SER A 352 2.85 12.75 -15.85
CA SER A 352 4.31 12.70 -15.64
C SER A 352 4.99 11.88 -16.75
N PHE A 353 4.40 10.76 -17.17
CA PHE A 353 4.94 9.99 -18.30
C PHE A 353 4.87 10.75 -19.64
N ALA A 354 3.80 11.53 -19.86
CA ALA A 354 3.72 12.39 -21.05
C ALA A 354 4.78 13.50 -21.03
N ILE A 355 5.07 14.09 -19.87
CA ILE A 355 6.14 15.06 -19.68
C ILE A 355 7.51 14.44 -19.97
N LEU A 356 7.77 13.21 -19.50
CA LEU A 356 9.01 12.51 -19.83
C LEU A 356 9.19 12.31 -21.34
N GLN A 357 8.12 11.98 -22.05
CA GLN A 357 8.16 11.85 -23.51
C GLN A 357 8.47 13.20 -24.18
N ASP A 358 7.82 14.28 -23.75
CA ASP A 358 8.05 15.64 -24.26
C ASP A 358 9.50 16.10 -24.04
N LEU A 359 10.07 15.85 -22.85
CA LEU A 359 11.47 16.16 -22.54
C LEU A 359 12.46 15.39 -23.43
N VAL A 360 12.14 14.13 -23.76
CA VAL A 360 12.94 13.31 -24.69
C VAL A 360 12.82 13.85 -26.12
N ASP A 361 11.61 14.14 -26.58
CA ASP A 361 11.33 14.61 -27.94
C ASP A 361 11.96 15.99 -28.20
N ARG A 362 11.99 16.86 -27.19
CA ARG A 362 12.68 18.17 -27.24
C ARG A 362 14.18 18.08 -27.02
N GLN A 363 14.72 16.89 -26.76
CA GLN A 363 16.14 16.69 -26.45
C GLN A 363 16.63 17.47 -25.21
N GLU A 364 15.72 17.78 -24.27
CA GLU A 364 16.09 18.46 -23.02
C GLU A 364 16.78 17.49 -22.06
N ILE A 365 16.56 16.16 -22.23
CA ILE A 365 17.29 15.11 -21.54
C ILE A 365 17.93 14.15 -22.54
N GLN A 366 19.16 13.68 -22.23
CA GLN A 366 19.90 12.76 -23.09
C GLN A 366 19.64 11.29 -22.72
N LEU A 367 18.38 10.91 -22.67
CA LEU A 367 17.92 9.55 -22.37
C LEU A 367 16.84 9.17 -23.38
N ASN A 368 16.68 7.87 -23.64
CA ASN A 368 15.47 7.40 -24.31
C ASN A 368 14.31 7.33 -23.31
N TYR A 369 13.09 7.35 -23.81
CA TYR A 369 11.87 7.33 -22.99
C TYR A 369 11.82 6.17 -22.00
N GLU A 370 12.19 4.96 -22.42
CA GLU A 370 12.15 3.78 -21.56
C GLU A 370 13.08 3.92 -20.35
N MET A 371 14.27 4.48 -20.56
CA MET A 371 15.22 4.73 -19.48
C MET A 371 14.74 5.86 -18.57
N ALA A 372 14.24 6.96 -19.13
CA ALA A 372 13.69 8.08 -18.38
C ALA A 372 12.53 7.63 -17.49
N ARG A 373 11.59 6.86 -18.04
CA ARG A 373 10.46 6.27 -17.30
C ARG A 373 10.92 5.34 -16.19
N LYS A 374 11.83 4.42 -16.49
CA LYS A 374 12.39 3.49 -15.51
C LYS A 374 13.06 4.22 -14.35
N ASN A 375 13.83 5.24 -14.65
CA ASN A 375 14.52 6.05 -13.65
C ASN A 375 13.53 6.83 -12.77
N TYR A 376 12.52 7.44 -13.38
CA TYR A 376 11.47 8.16 -12.67
C TYR A 376 10.70 7.24 -11.71
N ILE A 377 10.26 6.07 -12.16
CA ILE A 377 9.61 5.07 -11.29
C ILE A 377 10.56 4.65 -10.16
N LYS A 378 11.84 4.42 -10.46
CA LYS A 378 12.84 4.07 -9.45
C LYS A 378 13.02 5.17 -8.41
N ALA A 379 13.01 6.44 -8.83
CA ALA A 379 13.08 7.59 -7.91
C ALA A 379 11.87 7.61 -6.95
N LEU A 380 10.66 7.44 -7.49
CA LEU A 380 9.42 7.35 -6.68
C LEU A 380 9.48 6.18 -5.69
N CYS A 381 9.90 5.01 -6.12
CA CYS A 381 10.02 3.83 -5.25
C CYS A 381 11.03 4.04 -4.13
N LYS A 382 12.20 4.62 -4.42
CA LYS A 382 13.20 4.97 -3.39
C LYS A 382 12.66 6.00 -2.39
N GLY A 383 11.92 6.99 -2.88
CA GLY A 383 11.28 7.98 -2.03
C GLY A 383 10.23 7.35 -1.11
N LEU A 384 9.39 6.45 -1.64
CA LEU A 384 8.41 5.70 -0.84
C LEU A 384 9.09 4.86 0.25
N PHE A 385 10.19 4.19 -0.05
CA PHE A 385 10.96 3.48 0.98
C PHE A 385 11.41 4.43 2.09
N LYS A 386 11.94 5.61 1.76
CA LYS A 386 12.36 6.60 2.77
C LYS A 386 11.20 7.10 3.63
N VAL A 387 10.04 7.37 3.02
CA VAL A 387 8.84 7.81 3.74
C VAL A 387 8.36 6.72 4.71
N MET A 388 8.31 5.47 4.25
CA MET A 388 7.89 4.32 5.06
C MET A 388 8.92 3.99 6.15
N SER A 389 10.21 4.00 5.83
CA SER A 389 11.28 3.65 6.77
C SER A 389 11.33 4.60 7.97
N LYS A 390 11.07 5.89 7.77
CA LYS A 390 10.95 6.88 8.86
C LYS A 390 9.85 6.54 9.85
N MET A 391 8.79 5.87 9.39
CA MET A 391 7.66 5.45 10.22
C MET A 391 7.83 4.04 10.79
N GLY A 392 8.93 3.36 10.49
CA GLY A 392 9.16 1.97 10.89
C GLY A 392 8.23 0.97 10.19
N ILE A 393 7.66 1.33 9.05
CA ILE A 393 6.73 0.50 8.29
C ILE A 393 7.46 -0.19 7.16
N SER A 394 7.41 -1.53 7.12
CA SER A 394 8.18 -2.35 6.18
C SER A 394 7.44 -2.69 4.88
N THR A 395 6.11 -2.61 4.84
CA THR A 395 5.34 -2.95 3.64
C THR A 395 4.33 -1.87 3.29
N ILE A 396 4.02 -1.75 1.99
CA ILE A 396 3.05 -0.77 1.51
C ILE A 396 1.64 -1.07 2.05
N ARG A 397 1.32 -2.32 2.30
CA ARG A 397 0.02 -2.73 2.86
C ARG A 397 -0.16 -2.20 4.29
N SER A 398 0.87 -2.26 5.12
CA SER A 398 0.85 -1.69 6.48
C SER A 398 0.84 -0.16 6.45
N TYR A 399 1.34 0.46 5.38
CA TYR A 399 1.32 1.91 5.19
C TYR A 399 -0.08 2.43 4.84
N ARG A 400 -0.86 1.64 4.09
CA ARG A 400 -2.21 2.00 3.67
C ARG A 400 -3.16 2.08 4.87
N GLY A 401 -3.81 3.24 5.03
CA GLY A 401 -4.76 3.46 6.13
C GLY A 401 -4.13 3.59 7.52
N ALA A 402 -2.81 3.74 7.62
CA ALA A 402 -2.09 3.89 8.90
C ALA A 402 -2.28 5.26 9.57
N LYS A 403 -3.07 6.16 8.98
CA LYS A 403 -3.39 7.52 9.51
C LYS A 403 -2.14 8.36 9.81
N LEU A 404 -1.19 8.35 8.88
CA LEU A 404 0.12 8.99 9.04
C LEU A 404 0.14 10.46 8.65
N PHE A 405 -0.95 10.99 8.15
CA PHE A 405 -1.04 12.36 7.66
C PHE A 405 -2.05 13.16 8.46
N GLU A 406 -1.73 14.44 8.63
CA GLU A 406 -2.66 15.44 9.10
C GLU A 406 -2.94 16.46 8.00
N ALA A 407 -4.16 16.98 7.98
CA ALA A 407 -4.57 18.05 7.10
C ALA A 407 -4.43 19.40 7.82
N VAL A 408 -3.82 20.37 7.15
CA VAL A 408 -3.59 21.70 7.72
C VAL A 408 -4.37 22.73 6.90
N GLY A 409 -5.36 23.37 7.55
CA GLY A 409 -6.15 24.42 6.92
C GLY A 409 -7.30 23.95 6.04
N LEU A 410 -7.72 22.70 6.19
CA LEU A 410 -8.99 22.20 5.65
C LEU A 410 -10.03 22.19 6.78
N SER A 411 -11.26 22.63 6.44
CA SER A 411 -12.41 22.50 7.34
C SER A 411 -12.86 21.05 7.40
N THR A 412 -13.19 20.59 8.59
CA THR A 412 -13.79 19.26 8.82
C THR A 412 -15.28 19.29 8.51
#